data_7503c0a365bb55bb1cedabf540381cab
#
_entry.id   7503c0a365bb55bb1cedabf540381cab
#
_cell.length_a   1.000
_cell.length_b   1.000
_cell.length_c   1.000
_cell.angle_alpha   90.00
_cell.angle_beta   90.00
_cell.angle_gamma   90.00
#
_symmetry.space_group_name_H-M   'P 1'
#
loop_
_entity.id
_entity.type
_entity.pdbx_description
1 polymer ?
#
loop_
_entity_poly.entity_id
_entity_poly.type
_entity_poly.pdbx_seq_one_letter_code
_entity_poly.pdbx_strand_id
1 'polypeptide(L)' 'MNKGEIEKLATQVSFVLIPGYKNANGEKVKPLKYIADFCYYENGRFIVEDVKGYRTEVYKIKKKLFEYKYKDEGLTITEI' A
#
# COMPACT_ATOMS: atom_id res chain seq x y z
N MET A 1 -10.08 -19.07 14.60
CA MET A 1 -10.02 -18.94 13.98
C MET A 1 -10.14 -19.46 13.14
N ASN A 2 -10.04 -19.56 13.09
CA ASN A 2 -9.94 -19.88 12.47
C ASN A 2 -9.64 -20.00 11.60
N LYS A 3 -9.87 -20.47 11.02
CA LYS A 3 -9.44 -20.52 10.22
C LYS A 3 -9.08 -19.83 9.31
N GLY A 4 -9.66 -19.82 8.19
CA GLY A 4 -9.06 -18.81 7.38
C GLY A 4 -8.25 -17.88 8.23
N GLU A 5 -7.30 -18.43 8.71
CA GLU A 5 -6.57 -17.69 9.72
C GLU A 5 -5.71 -16.63 9.09
N ILE A 6 -5.61 -15.51 9.80
CA ILE A 6 -4.72 -14.44 9.44
C ILE A 6 -3.31 -14.82 9.86
N GLU A 7 -2.37 -14.68 8.94
CA GLU A 7 -0.97 -14.99 9.20
C GLU A 7 -0.09 -13.80 8.92
N LYS A 8 0.97 -13.67 9.68
CA LYS A 8 2.01 -12.67 9.47
C LYS A 8 1.45 -11.24 9.45
N LEU A 9 0.58 -10.97 10.42
CA LEU A 9 0.01 -9.63 10.55
C LEU A 9 1.11 -8.62 10.84
N ALA A 10 1.14 -7.55 10.04
CA ALA A 10 2.06 -6.44 10.23
C ALA A 10 1.27 -5.15 10.18
N THR A 11 1.76 -4.14 10.90
CA THR A 11 1.12 -2.84 10.94
C THR A 11 2.07 -1.80 10.38
N GLN A 12 1.51 -0.72 9.86
CA GLN A 12 2.28 0.42 9.35
C GLN A 12 3.32 -0.03 8.33
N VAL A 13 2.87 -0.80 7.34
CA VAL A 13 3.74 -1.37 6.33
C VAL A 13 3.94 -0.35 5.21
N SER A 14 5.20 -0.06 4.88
CA SER A 14 5.54 0.95 3.90
C SER A 14 5.78 0.33 2.53
N PHE A 15 5.15 0.92 1.51
CA PHE A 15 5.32 0.52 0.12
C PHE A 15 5.86 1.70 -0.68
N VAL A 16 6.97 1.50 -1.37
CA VAL A 16 7.52 2.55 -2.23
C VAL A 16 6.75 2.55 -3.54
N LEU A 17 6.05 3.65 -3.79
CA LEU A 17 5.26 3.80 -5.02
C LEU A 17 6.10 4.33 -6.16
N ILE A 18 6.92 5.33 -5.86
CA ILE A 18 7.87 5.90 -6.80
C ILE A 18 9.21 5.98 -6.07
N PRO A 19 10.27 5.38 -6.61
CA PRO A 19 11.57 5.44 -5.93
C PRO A 19 12.15 6.84 -5.98
N GLY A 20 13.08 7.11 -5.07
CA GLY A 20 13.80 8.37 -5.11
C GLY A 20 14.56 8.50 -6.42
N TYR A 21 14.71 9.72 -6.91
CA TYR A 21 15.37 9.94 -8.19
C TYR A 21 15.90 11.38 -8.24
N LYS A 22 16.68 11.66 -9.28
CA LYS A 22 17.09 13.03 -9.60
C LYS A 22 16.26 13.52 -10.77
N ASN A 23 15.68 14.70 -10.64
CA ASN A 23 14.88 15.25 -11.73
C ASN A 23 15.79 15.88 -12.80
N ALA A 24 15.17 16.47 -13.80
CA ALA A 24 15.91 17.03 -14.94
C ALA A 24 16.85 18.16 -14.53
N ASN A 25 16.56 18.81 -13.41
CA ASN A 25 17.43 19.90 -12.89
C ASN A 25 18.52 19.37 -11.97
N GLY A 26 18.62 18.05 -11.79
CA GLY A 26 19.62 17.46 -10.92
C GLY A 26 19.25 17.49 -9.45
N GLU A 27 18.01 17.84 -9.14
CA GLU A 27 17.55 17.88 -7.76
C GLU A 27 17.13 16.51 -7.28
N LYS A 28 17.49 16.20 -6.03
CA LYS A 28 17.09 14.93 -5.45
C LYS A 28 15.62 14.98 -5.06
N VAL A 29 14.87 14.00 -5.53
CA VAL A 29 13.45 13.87 -5.20
C VAL A 29 13.29 12.64 -4.32
N LYS A 30 12.64 12.82 -3.17
CA LYS A 30 12.44 11.74 -2.22
C LYS A 30 11.44 10.71 -2.77
N PRO A 31 11.55 9.45 -2.34
CA PRO A 31 10.58 8.47 -2.78
C PRO A 31 9.18 8.80 -2.28
N LEU A 32 8.19 8.41 -3.05
CA LEU A 32 6.79 8.52 -2.66
C LEU A 32 6.36 7.17 -2.11
N LYS A 33 5.84 7.16 -0.88
CA LYS A 33 5.50 5.93 -0.20
C LYS A 33 4.03 5.94 0.23
N TYR A 34 3.46 4.75 0.28
CA TYR A 34 2.15 4.53 0.87
C TYR A 34 2.35 3.65 2.10
N ILE A 35 1.74 4.04 3.22
CA ILE A 35 1.84 3.28 4.47
C ILE A 35 0.47 2.70 4.77
N ALA A 36 0.37 1.37 4.74
CA ALA A 36 -0.87 0.67 5.03
C ALA A 36 -1.00 0.46 6.53
N ASP A 37 -2.24 0.51 7.02
CA ASP A 37 -2.46 0.27 8.44
C ASP A 37 -2.19 -1.19 8.81
N PHE A 38 -2.64 -2.13 7.97
CA PHE A 38 -2.47 -3.56 8.24
C PHE A 38 -2.17 -4.31 6.96
N CYS A 39 -1.27 -5.27 7.05
CA CYS A 39 -1.03 -6.23 5.98
C CYS A 39 -0.94 -7.60 6.60
N TYR A 40 -1.51 -8.61 5.92
CA TYR A 40 -1.48 -9.97 6.44
C TYR A 40 -1.80 -10.94 5.31
N TYR A 41 -1.61 -12.21 5.60
CA TYR A 41 -2.03 -13.27 4.69
C TYR A 41 -3.28 -13.94 5.25
N GLU A 42 -4.22 -14.18 4.39
CA GLU A 42 -5.45 -14.88 4.75
C GLU A 42 -5.74 -15.90 3.67
N ASN A 43 -5.72 -17.17 4.05
CA ASN A 43 -5.95 -18.27 3.09
C ASN A 43 -4.98 -18.20 1.92
N GLY A 44 -3.74 -17.82 2.19
CA GLY A 44 -2.71 -17.75 1.17
C GLY A 44 -2.72 -16.49 0.33
N ARG A 45 -3.62 -15.57 0.62
CA ARG A 45 -3.73 -14.31 -0.13
C ARG A 45 -3.19 -13.16 0.70
N PHE A 46 -2.43 -12.30 0.06
CA PHE A 46 -1.90 -11.11 0.73
C PHE A 46 -2.95 -10.01 0.73
N ILE A 47 -3.26 -9.51 1.92
CA ILE A 47 -4.32 -8.50 2.11
C ILE A 47 -3.68 -7.22 2.60
N VAL A 48 -4.05 -6.10 1.99
CA VAL A 48 -3.60 -4.77 2.40
C VAL A 48 -4.84 -4.00 2.83
N GLU A 49 -4.86 -3.57 4.09
CA GLU A 49 -6.04 -2.91 4.66
C GLU A 49 -5.69 -1.53 5.15
N ASP A 50 -6.65 -0.63 5.02
CA ASP A 50 -6.52 0.73 5.46
C ASP A 50 -7.80 1.15 6.17
N VAL A 51 -7.67 1.62 7.40
CA VAL A 51 -8.79 2.11 8.19
C VAL A 51 -8.91 3.61 7.96
N LYS A 52 -9.99 4.04 7.33
CA LYS A 52 -10.15 5.43 6.94
C LYS A 52 -11.41 6.06 7.48
N GLY A 53 -11.25 7.15 8.21
CA GLY A 53 -12.38 7.98 8.56
C GLY A 53 -12.82 8.82 7.37
N TYR A 54 -11.88 9.28 6.59
CA TYR A 54 -12.16 10.02 5.37
C TYR A 54 -10.99 9.86 4.41
N ARG A 55 -11.24 10.20 3.14
CA ARG A 55 -10.25 10.02 2.09
C ARG A 55 -9.83 11.37 1.55
N THR A 56 -8.55 11.69 1.71
CA THR A 56 -7.98 12.91 1.14
C THR A 56 -7.62 12.69 -0.32
N GLU A 57 -7.38 13.78 -1.04
CA GLU A 57 -6.93 13.66 -2.43
C GLU A 57 -5.58 12.96 -2.52
N VAL A 58 -4.70 13.26 -1.55
CA VAL A 58 -3.40 12.60 -1.52
C VAL A 58 -3.56 11.09 -1.35
N TYR A 59 -4.44 10.67 -0.46
CA TYR A 59 -4.69 9.25 -0.28
C TYR A 59 -5.23 8.60 -1.55
N LYS A 60 -6.17 9.26 -2.22
CA LYS A 60 -6.75 8.72 -3.44
C LYS A 60 -5.71 8.52 -4.53
N ILE A 61 -4.78 9.46 -4.64
CA ILE A 61 -3.69 9.36 -5.62
C ILE A 61 -2.78 8.20 -5.26
N LYS A 62 -2.42 8.07 -3.98
CA LYS A 62 -1.55 6.99 -3.54
C LYS A 62 -2.20 5.63 -3.75
N LYS A 63 -3.50 5.53 -3.48
CA LYS A 63 -4.23 4.29 -3.69
C LYS A 63 -4.18 3.88 -5.16
N LYS A 64 -4.42 4.84 -6.05
CA LYS A 64 -4.39 4.58 -7.48
C LYS A 64 -3.00 4.11 -7.93
N LEU A 65 -1.95 4.78 -7.44
CA LEU A 65 -0.59 4.40 -7.78
C LEU A 65 -0.25 3.01 -7.25
N PHE A 66 -0.68 2.72 -6.03
CA PHE A 66 -0.43 1.40 -5.44
C PHE A 66 -1.11 0.31 -6.27
N GLU A 67 -2.38 0.50 -6.59
CA GLU A 67 -3.13 -0.53 -7.31
C GLU A 67 -2.62 -0.71 -8.73
N TYR A 68 -2.15 0.37 -9.35
CA TYR A 68 -1.54 0.26 -10.67
C TYR A 68 -0.23 -0.52 -10.59
N LYS A 69 0.62 -0.19 -9.60
CA LYS A 69 1.92 -0.83 -9.47
C LYS A 69 1.81 -2.32 -9.22
N TYR A 70 0.84 -2.72 -8.42
CA TYR A 70 0.69 -4.11 -8.00
C TYR A 70 -0.47 -4.82 -8.69
N LYS A 71 -0.93 -4.30 -9.82
CA LYS A 71 -2.08 -4.89 -10.49
C LYS A 71 -1.82 -6.32 -10.95
N ASP A 72 -0.58 -6.61 -11.33
CA ASP A 72 -0.24 -7.95 -11.80
C ASP A 72 -0.15 -8.96 -10.68
N GLU A 73 0.04 -8.49 -9.44
CA GLU A 73 -0.02 -9.34 -8.27
C GLU A 73 -1.44 -9.45 -7.72
N GLY A 74 -2.38 -8.73 -8.31
CA GLY A 74 -3.76 -8.78 -7.85
C GLY A 74 -4.00 -8.06 -6.54
N LEU A 75 -3.15 -7.09 -6.19
CA LEU A 75 -3.29 -6.39 -4.92
C LEU A 75 -4.15 -5.14 -5.07
N THR A 76 -5.05 -4.96 -4.14
CA THR A 76 -5.82 -3.72 -4.01
C THR A 76 -5.83 -3.34 -2.54
N ILE A 77 -6.21 -2.11 -2.26
CA ILE A 77 -6.32 -1.65 -0.88
C ILE A 77 -7.76 -1.87 -0.42
N THR A 78 -7.92 -2.67 0.61
CA THR A 78 -9.21 -2.90 1.22
C THR A 78 -9.46 -1.81 2.27
N GLU A 79 -10.49 -1.04 2.06
CA GLU A 79 -10.84 0.05 2.98
C GLU A 79 -11.87 -0.44 3.97
N ILE A 80 -11.63 -0.14 5.24
CA ILE A 80 -12.53 -0.55 6.30
C ILE A 80 -13.25 0.65 6.88
#